data_78f01f4f26ad0c895bb933bcb183f9cd
#
_entry.id   78f01f4f26ad0c895bb933bcb183f9cd
#
_cell.length_a   1.000
_cell.length_b   1.000
_cell.length_c   1.000
_cell.angle_alpha   90.00
_cell.angle_beta   90.00
_cell.angle_gamma   90.00
#
_symmetry.space_group_name_H-M   'P 1'
#
loop_
_entity.id
_entity.type
_entity.pdbx_description
1 polymer ?
#
loop_
_entity_poly.entity_id
_entity_poly.type
_entity_poly.pdbx_seq_one_letter_code
_entity_poly.pdbx_strand_id
1 'polypeptide(L)'
;MRYSVLILVMPCALLLSACTTVTPAFKDIGARSGPCVEGGPDSVAQQFYDYRIAHPNSHLEALRPYLSDNLAKALTDASRDSRRATLLKADPFSSSAVAPSDADVASASTIPNTDARNIPLRVKLSQGSQSWQDEVLMVREGQCWAVDDVRYLGAAVHAPSGTLRQSLAHP
;
A
#
# COMPACT_ATOMS: atom_id res chain seq x y z
N MET A 1 -83.09 -10.52 22.35
CA MET A 1 -81.74 -10.44 22.91
C MET A 1 -80.73 -10.76 21.77
N ARG A 2 -80.09 -9.75 21.25
CA ARG A 2 -79.15 -9.87 20.13
C ARG A 2 -77.73 -9.64 20.67
N TYR A 3 -76.92 -10.65 20.66
CA TYR A 3 -75.50 -10.55 21.04
C TYR A 3 -74.69 -10.25 19.77
N SER A 4 -74.16 -9.02 19.72
CA SER A 4 -73.21 -8.62 18.70
C SER A 4 -71.81 -9.10 19.11
N VAL A 5 -71.24 -9.99 18.31
CA VAL A 5 -69.85 -10.43 18.48
C VAL A 5 -68.96 -9.46 17.74
N LEU A 6 -68.19 -8.68 18.49
CA LEU A 6 -67.12 -7.82 17.97
C LEU A 6 -65.90 -8.67 17.71
N ILE A 7 -65.58 -8.89 16.40
CA ILE A 7 -64.37 -9.53 15.97
C ILE A 7 -63.26 -8.47 15.96
N LEU A 8 -62.34 -8.61 16.88
CA LEU A 8 -61.14 -7.74 16.98
C LEU A 8 -60.10 -8.27 15.97
N VAL A 9 -59.96 -7.57 14.86
CA VAL A 9 -58.92 -7.87 13.86
C VAL A 9 -57.65 -7.19 14.33
N MET A 10 -56.70 -8.00 14.79
CA MET A 10 -55.38 -7.58 15.19
C MET A 10 -54.46 -7.48 13.95
N PRO A 11 -53.93 -6.32 13.59
CA PRO A 11 -52.98 -6.23 12.47
C PRO A 11 -51.62 -6.84 12.88
N CYS A 12 -51.25 -7.96 12.24
CA CYS A 12 -49.91 -8.51 12.31
C CYS A 12 -48.94 -7.54 11.64
N ALA A 13 -48.19 -6.79 12.44
CA ALA A 13 -47.09 -5.97 11.98
C ALA A 13 -45.96 -6.91 11.53
N LEU A 14 -45.82 -7.08 10.22
CA LEU A 14 -44.68 -7.74 9.60
C LEU A 14 -43.42 -6.86 9.80
N LEU A 15 -42.62 -7.17 10.80
CA LEU A 15 -41.27 -6.64 10.97
C LEU A 15 -40.40 -7.19 9.82
N LEU A 16 -40.31 -6.40 8.74
CA LEU A 16 -39.31 -6.59 7.70
C LEU A 16 -37.92 -6.30 8.31
N SER A 17 -37.25 -7.36 8.75
CA SER A 17 -35.84 -7.30 9.08
C SER A 17 -35.07 -6.97 7.78
N ALA A 18 -34.82 -5.70 7.57
CA ALA A 18 -33.89 -5.25 6.53
C ALA A 18 -32.48 -5.73 6.93
N CYS A 19 -32.05 -6.86 6.39
CA CYS A 19 -30.65 -7.23 6.40
C CYS A 19 -29.91 -6.18 5.55
N THR A 20 -29.42 -5.14 6.17
CA THR A 20 -28.44 -4.25 5.57
C THR A 20 -27.17 -5.07 5.37
N THR A 21 -26.95 -5.53 4.16
CA THR A 21 -25.63 -6.02 3.74
C THR A 21 -24.69 -4.84 3.84
N VAL A 22 -23.85 -4.82 4.87
CA VAL A 22 -22.74 -3.87 4.97
C VAL A 22 -21.77 -4.23 3.84
N THR A 23 -21.85 -3.49 2.75
CA THR A 23 -20.84 -3.58 1.70
C THR A 23 -19.54 -3.05 2.31
N PRO A 24 -18.44 -3.83 2.35
CA PRO A 24 -17.17 -3.33 2.84
C PRO A 24 -16.81 -2.05 2.09
N ALA A 25 -16.43 -1.00 2.81
CA ALA A 25 -16.01 0.28 2.22
C ALA A 25 -14.75 0.14 1.34
N PHE A 26 -14.16 -1.04 1.32
CA PHE A 26 -12.92 -1.34 0.62
C PHE A 26 -13.19 -2.21 -0.59
N LYS A 27 -13.01 -1.65 -1.76
CA LYS A 27 -12.99 -2.43 -2.98
C LYS A 27 -11.55 -2.94 -3.15
N ASP A 28 -11.34 -4.23 -2.94
CA ASP A 28 -10.05 -4.87 -3.21
C ASP A 28 -9.63 -4.59 -4.66
N ILE A 29 -8.38 -4.23 -4.87
CA ILE A 29 -7.80 -4.08 -6.20
C ILE A 29 -7.38 -5.47 -6.67
N GLY A 30 -8.36 -6.25 -7.17
CA GLY A 30 -8.11 -7.55 -7.75
C GLY A 30 -7.59 -8.61 -6.78
N ALA A 31 -7.32 -9.80 -7.34
CA ALA A 31 -6.65 -10.87 -6.62
C ALA A 31 -5.14 -10.72 -6.80
N ARG A 32 -4.39 -10.80 -5.69
CA ARG A 32 -2.93 -10.82 -5.74
C ARG A 32 -2.42 -12.13 -6.33
N SER A 33 -1.43 -12.04 -7.22
CA SER A 33 -0.80 -13.22 -7.85
C SER A 33 0.50 -13.64 -7.17
N GLY A 34 0.53 -13.81 -5.86
CA GLY A 34 1.76 -14.23 -5.19
C GLY A 34 1.69 -14.17 -3.67
N PRO A 35 2.77 -14.58 -2.97
CA PRO A 35 2.83 -14.51 -1.53
C PRO A 35 2.77 -13.05 -1.05
N CYS A 36 2.27 -12.85 0.16
CA CYS A 36 2.31 -11.55 0.81
C CYS A 36 2.78 -11.67 2.26
N VAL A 37 3.20 -10.53 2.79
CA VAL A 37 3.55 -10.37 4.19
C VAL A 37 2.31 -10.00 4.98
N GLU A 38 2.13 -10.58 6.15
CA GLU A 38 1.02 -10.27 7.05
C GLU A 38 1.25 -8.95 7.77
N GLY A 39 0.16 -8.21 8.01
CA GLY A 39 0.18 -6.96 8.76
C GLY A 39 -0.69 -5.86 8.18
N GLY A 40 -0.80 -4.77 8.92
CA GLY A 40 -1.38 -3.52 8.44
C GLY A 40 -0.45 -2.80 7.47
N PRO A 41 -0.92 -1.71 6.82
CA PRO A 41 -0.14 -1.02 5.80
C PRO A 41 1.20 -0.48 6.33
N ASP A 42 1.21 0.09 7.52
CA ASP A 42 2.42 0.59 8.19
C ASP A 42 3.37 -0.53 8.59
N SER A 43 2.85 -1.63 9.13
CA SER A 43 3.66 -2.80 9.48
C SER A 43 4.32 -3.43 8.26
N VAL A 44 3.59 -3.59 7.15
CA VAL A 44 4.14 -4.15 5.91
C VAL A 44 5.18 -3.20 5.29
N ALA A 45 4.92 -1.89 5.30
CA ALA A 45 5.87 -0.89 4.84
C ALA A 45 7.16 -0.91 5.68
N GLN A 46 7.04 -0.98 7.02
CA GLN A 46 8.22 -1.10 7.90
C GLN A 46 9.02 -2.36 7.60
N GLN A 47 8.36 -3.52 7.53
CA GLN A 47 9.02 -4.79 7.21
C GLN A 47 9.72 -4.76 5.84
N PHE A 48 9.14 -4.05 4.86
CA PHE A 48 9.75 -3.86 3.54
C PHE A 48 11.08 -3.10 3.64
N TYR A 49 11.11 -1.96 4.34
CA TYR A 49 12.34 -1.18 4.50
C TYR A 49 13.37 -1.91 5.35
N ASP A 50 12.96 -2.55 6.45
CA ASP A 50 13.86 -3.35 7.31
C ASP A 50 14.50 -4.49 6.51
N TYR A 51 13.71 -5.20 5.70
CA TYR A 51 14.24 -6.27 4.84
C TYR A 51 15.27 -5.74 3.85
N ARG A 52 15.01 -4.60 3.21
CA ARG A 52 15.92 -3.99 2.23
C ARG A 52 17.21 -3.50 2.87
N ILE A 53 17.12 -2.90 4.05
CA ILE A 53 18.29 -2.45 4.81
C ILE A 53 19.17 -3.64 5.21
N ALA A 54 18.54 -4.73 5.67
CA ALA A 54 19.27 -5.95 6.03
C ALA A 54 19.84 -6.70 4.81
N HIS A 55 19.26 -6.53 3.61
CA HIS A 55 19.62 -7.25 2.39
C HIS A 55 19.78 -6.29 1.20
N PRO A 56 20.79 -5.39 1.22
CA PRO A 56 20.91 -4.32 0.23
C PRO A 56 21.12 -4.81 -1.21
N ASN A 57 21.60 -6.05 -1.38
CA ASN A 57 21.84 -6.67 -2.69
C ASN A 57 20.75 -7.70 -3.06
N SER A 58 19.59 -7.67 -2.40
CA SER A 58 18.51 -8.61 -2.70
C SER A 58 17.97 -8.43 -4.12
N HIS A 59 17.75 -9.55 -4.78
CA HIS A 59 17.09 -9.54 -6.09
C HIS A 59 15.62 -9.13 -5.98
N LEU A 60 15.07 -8.58 -7.06
CA LEU A 60 13.67 -8.13 -7.13
C LEU A 60 12.67 -9.21 -6.72
N GLU A 61 12.95 -10.47 -7.02
CA GLU A 61 12.11 -11.61 -6.64
C GLU A 61 11.96 -11.75 -5.10
N ALA A 62 13.01 -11.43 -4.35
CA ALA A 62 12.96 -11.46 -2.88
C ALA A 62 12.08 -10.34 -2.29
N LEU A 63 11.87 -9.26 -3.03
CA LEU A 63 10.98 -8.17 -2.64
C LEU A 63 9.53 -8.42 -3.05
N ARG A 64 9.28 -9.42 -3.87
CA ARG A 64 7.95 -9.72 -4.42
C ARG A 64 6.84 -9.80 -3.36
N PRO A 65 7.05 -10.37 -2.16
CA PRO A 65 6.02 -10.43 -1.12
C PRO A 65 5.55 -9.07 -0.61
N TYR A 66 6.37 -8.03 -0.74
CA TYR A 66 6.08 -6.67 -0.27
C TYR A 66 5.51 -5.76 -1.35
N LEU A 67 5.73 -6.07 -2.64
CA LEU A 67 5.38 -5.20 -3.75
C LEU A 67 3.99 -5.51 -4.31
N SER A 68 3.28 -4.50 -4.80
CA SER A 68 2.08 -4.72 -5.60
C SER A 68 2.41 -5.46 -6.90
N ASP A 69 1.44 -6.16 -7.48
CA ASP A 69 1.61 -6.83 -8.76
C ASP A 69 2.02 -5.85 -9.86
N ASN A 70 1.44 -4.65 -9.84
CA ASN A 70 1.73 -3.60 -10.80
C ASN A 70 3.16 -3.04 -10.64
N LEU A 71 3.59 -2.75 -9.42
CA LEU A 71 4.94 -2.25 -9.19
C LEU A 71 6.00 -3.31 -9.49
N ALA A 72 5.79 -4.55 -9.07
CA ALA A 72 6.69 -5.65 -9.37
C ALA A 72 6.85 -5.88 -10.88
N LYS A 73 5.73 -5.80 -11.63
CA LYS A 73 5.77 -5.87 -13.10
C LYS A 73 6.56 -4.70 -13.69
N ALA A 74 6.31 -3.47 -13.25
CA ALA A 74 7.00 -2.28 -13.76
C ALA A 74 8.52 -2.35 -13.52
N LEU A 75 8.95 -2.81 -12.34
CA LEU A 75 10.36 -3.02 -12.01
C LEU A 75 10.99 -4.14 -12.86
N THR A 76 10.27 -5.23 -13.07
CA THR A 76 10.73 -6.34 -13.91
C THR A 76 10.89 -5.88 -15.37
N ASP A 77 9.94 -5.12 -15.90
CA ASP A 77 10.01 -4.59 -17.25
C ASP A 77 11.17 -3.58 -17.38
N ALA A 78 11.38 -2.73 -16.37
CA ALA A 78 12.49 -1.79 -16.33
C ALA A 78 13.87 -2.49 -16.27
N SER A 79 13.98 -3.61 -15.57
CA SER A 79 15.24 -4.36 -15.49
C SER A 79 15.70 -4.95 -16.84
N ARG A 80 14.77 -5.13 -17.76
CA ARG A 80 15.02 -5.64 -19.14
C ARG A 80 15.34 -4.53 -20.14
N ASP A 81 15.05 -3.29 -19.81
CA ASP A 81 15.34 -2.12 -20.65
C ASP A 81 16.62 -1.45 -20.15
N SER A 82 17.65 -1.41 -21.00
CA SER A 82 18.97 -0.87 -20.65
C SER A 82 18.94 0.61 -20.20
N ARG A 83 18.00 1.41 -20.69
CA ARG A 83 17.83 2.81 -20.28
C ARG A 83 17.23 2.92 -18.87
N ARG A 84 16.24 2.09 -18.58
CA ARG A 84 15.53 2.06 -17.27
C ARG A 84 16.34 1.33 -16.20
N ALA A 85 17.14 0.32 -16.61
CA ALA A 85 17.99 -0.42 -15.69
C ALA A 85 19.00 0.47 -14.95
N THR A 86 19.34 1.65 -15.49
CA THR A 86 20.21 2.61 -14.83
C THR A 86 19.54 3.18 -13.55
N LEU A 87 18.22 3.39 -13.57
CA LEU A 87 17.47 3.82 -12.39
C LEU A 87 17.53 2.77 -11.27
N LEU A 88 17.60 1.48 -11.63
CA LEU A 88 17.63 0.38 -10.67
C LEU A 88 19.02 0.12 -10.09
N LYS A 89 20.08 0.77 -10.60
CA LYS A 89 21.44 0.65 -10.04
C LYS A 89 21.60 1.38 -8.71
N ALA A 90 20.86 2.46 -8.52
CA ALA A 90 20.69 3.10 -7.22
C ALA A 90 19.49 2.45 -6.50
N ASP A 91 19.27 2.82 -5.25
CA ASP A 91 18.07 2.38 -4.53
C ASP A 91 16.81 3.08 -5.10
N PRO A 92 15.95 2.39 -5.87
CA PRO A 92 14.79 3.01 -6.47
C PRO A 92 13.69 3.36 -5.44
N PHE A 93 13.78 2.86 -4.21
CA PHE A 93 12.79 3.08 -3.15
C PHE A 93 13.21 4.17 -2.17
N SER A 94 14.21 4.98 -2.53
CA SER A 94 14.68 6.10 -1.75
C SER A 94 15.00 7.28 -2.65
N SER A 95 14.71 8.52 -2.21
CA SER A 95 15.12 9.72 -2.92
C SER A 95 16.62 9.99 -2.83
N SER A 96 17.30 9.49 -1.82
CA SER A 96 18.75 9.66 -1.63
C SER A 96 19.53 8.61 -2.40
N ALA A 97 20.66 9.03 -2.98
CA ALA A 97 21.66 8.11 -3.54
C ALA A 97 22.41 7.32 -2.47
N VAL A 98 22.34 7.76 -1.21
CA VAL A 98 22.96 7.07 -0.07
C VAL A 98 22.01 5.99 0.42
N ALA A 99 22.51 4.76 0.54
CA ALA A 99 21.72 3.66 1.07
C ALA A 99 21.37 3.91 2.55
N PRO A 100 20.11 3.79 2.97
CA PRO A 100 19.73 3.96 4.36
C PRO A 100 20.23 2.81 5.21
N SER A 101 20.57 3.11 6.46
CA SER A 101 20.84 2.11 7.50
C SER A 101 19.71 1.95 8.51
N ASP A 102 18.71 2.85 8.45
CA ASP A 102 17.54 2.83 9.31
C ASP A 102 16.33 3.45 8.63
N ALA A 103 15.15 2.96 8.97
CA ALA A 103 13.87 3.44 8.46
C ALA A 103 12.82 3.47 9.56
N ASP A 104 12.02 4.55 9.59
CA ASP A 104 10.89 4.74 10.51
C ASP A 104 9.65 5.11 9.70
N VAL A 105 8.69 4.20 9.64
CA VAL A 105 7.44 4.37 8.90
C VAL A 105 6.37 4.92 9.81
N ALA A 106 5.73 6.02 9.39
CA ALA A 106 4.65 6.62 10.15
C ALA A 106 3.44 5.69 10.26
N SER A 107 2.82 5.66 11.45
CA SER A 107 1.64 4.83 11.69
C SER A 107 0.46 5.22 10.81
N ALA A 108 -0.21 4.24 10.23
CA ALA A 108 -1.43 4.41 9.44
C ALA A 108 -2.60 4.92 10.29
N SER A 109 -2.58 4.73 11.60
CA SER A 109 -3.62 5.20 12.53
C SER A 109 -3.74 6.74 12.61
N THR A 110 -2.71 7.46 12.14
CA THR A 110 -2.71 8.93 12.12
C THR A 110 -3.36 9.53 10.88
N ILE A 111 -3.75 8.70 9.91
CA ILE A 111 -4.33 9.15 8.65
C ILE A 111 -5.85 9.16 8.78
N PRO A 112 -6.53 10.31 8.84
CA PRO A 112 -7.97 10.38 8.99
C PRO A 112 -8.66 9.94 7.68
N ASN A 113 -9.67 9.10 7.81
CA ASN A 113 -10.68 8.81 6.78
C ASN A 113 -10.09 8.37 5.43
N THR A 114 -9.13 7.46 5.45
CA THR A 114 -8.52 6.94 4.23
C THR A 114 -9.47 5.98 3.52
N ASP A 115 -9.73 6.26 2.25
CA ASP A 115 -10.13 5.21 1.32
C ASP A 115 -8.94 4.22 1.27
N ALA A 116 -9.11 3.08 1.92
CA ALA A 116 -8.02 2.13 2.20
C ALA A 116 -7.42 1.45 0.96
N ARG A 117 -7.62 2.01 -0.23
CA ARG A 117 -6.98 1.51 -1.45
C ARG A 117 -5.58 2.03 -1.65
N ASN A 118 -5.36 3.30 -1.25
CA ASN A 118 -4.08 3.98 -1.42
C ASN A 118 -3.79 4.73 -0.14
N ILE A 119 -2.93 4.19 0.69
CA ILE A 119 -2.52 4.83 1.93
C ILE A 119 -1.09 5.36 1.76
N PRO A 120 -0.89 6.68 1.66
CA PRO A 120 0.44 7.25 1.68
C PRO A 120 0.96 7.27 3.13
N LEU A 121 2.14 6.70 3.34
CA LEU A 121 2.82 6.69 4.62
C LEU A 121 4.15 7.39 4.49
N ARG A 122 4.44 8.33 5.37
CA ARG A 122 5.77 8.93 5.45
C ARG A 122 6.76 7.93 5.99
N VAL A 123 7.91 7.89 5.37
CA VAL A 123 9.06 7.11 5.83
C VAL A 123 10.25 8.03 6.03
N LYS A 124 10.76 8.05 7.26
CA LYS A 124 12.01 8.72 7.60
C LYS A 124 13.14 7.72 7.42
N LEU A 125 14.08 8.06 6.57
CA LEU A 125 15.26 7.25 6.27
C LEU A 125 16.49 7.95 6.83
N SER A 126 17.47 7.19 7.30
CA SER A 126 18.70 7.77 7.82
C SER A 126 19.94 6.91 7.51
N GLN A 127 21.09 7.59 7.44
CA GLN A 127 22.42 6.99 7.34
C GLN A 127 23.42 7.85 8.10
N GLY A 128 23.91 7.36 9.22
CA GLY A 128 24.78 8.12 10.12
C GLY A 128 24.09 9.39 10.60
N SER A 129 24.68 10.56 10.32
CA SER A 129 24.10 11.87 10.68
C SER A 129 23.13 12.43 9.63
N GLN A 130 23.00 11.78 8.49
CA GLN A 130 22.09 12.22 7.42
C GLN A 130 20.70 11.60 7.61
N SER A 131 19.66 12.41 7.36
CA SER A 131 18.29 11.92 7.31
C SER A 131 17.50 12.61 6.22
N TRP A 132 16.57 11.90 5.63
CA TRP A 132 15.64 12.40 4.63
C TRP A 132 14.28 11.76 4.81
N GLN A 133 13.31 12.23 4.08
CA GLN A 133 11.96 11.71 4.16
C GLN A 133 11.43 11.46 2.76
N ASP A 134 10.76 10.32 2.60
CA ASP A 134 9.99 9.96 1.42
C ASP A 134 8.57 9.55 1.83
N GLU A 135 7.75 9.23 0.85
CA GLU A 135 6.39 8.75 1.09
C GLU A 135 6.19 7.45 0.33
N VAL A 136 5.88 6.38 1.04
CA VAL A 136 5.54 5.08 0.44
C VAL A 136 4.03 4.99 0.27
N LEU A 137 3.60 4.61 -0.92
CA LEU A 137 2.19 4.42 -1.24
C LEU A 137 1.84 2.94 -1.09
N MET A 138 0.95 2.66 -0.14
CA MET A 138 0.45 1.32 0.13
C MET A 138 -0.88 1.08 -0.54
N VAL A 139 -1.04 -0.07 -1.18
CA VAL A 139 -2.31 -0.53 -1.76
C VAL A 139 -2.74 -1.86 -1.16
N ARG A 140 -4.04 -2.12 -1.19
CA ARG A 140 -4.57 -3.41 -0.78
C ARG A 140 -4.95 -4.24 -1.99
N GLU A 141 -4.30 -5.40 -2.14
CA GLU A 141 -4.56 -6.41 -3.16
C GLU A 141 -5.12 -7.67 -2.49
N GLY A 142 -6.42 -7.91 -2.60
CA GLY A 142 -7.12 -8.95 -1.85
C GLY A 142 -7.00 -8.72 -0.34
N GLN A 143 -6.39 -9.64 0.38
CA GLN A 143 -6.15 -9.52 1.82
C GLN A 143 -4.77 -8.94 2.17
N CYS A 144 -3.94 -8.63 1.17
CA CYS A 144 -2.55 -8.22 1.34
C CYS A 144 -2.37 -6.71 1.18
N TRP A 145 -1.61 -6.11 2.09
CA TRP A 145 -1.04 -4.79 1.86
C TRP A 145 0.26 -4.91 1.06
N ALA A 146 0.50 -3.95 0.18
CA ALA A 146 1.68 -3.96 -0.68
C ALA A 146 2.14 -2.54 -1.01
N VAL A 147 3.43 -2.37 -1.21
CA VAL A 147 4.05 -1.14 -1.74
C VAL A 147 3.71 -1.03 -3.22
N ASP A 148 3.05 0.05 -3.62
CA ASP A 148 2.68 0.31 -5.02
C ASP A 148 3.49 1.44 -5.67
N ASP A 149 3.97 2.39 -4.87
CA ASP A 149 4.80 3.49 -5.37
C ASP A 149 5.64 4.10 -4.24
N VAL A 150 6.63 4.89 -4.60
CA VAL A 150 7.38 5.75 -3.67
C VAL A 150 7.41 7.15 -4.24
N ARG A 151 6.97 8.14 -3.46
CA ARG A 151 7.12 9.55 -3.79
C ARG A 151 8.40 10.08 -3.16
N TYR A 152 9.24 10.65 -4.00
CA TYR A 152 10.51 11.22 -3.59
C TYR A 152 10.32 12.63 -3.01
N LEU A 153 10.60 12.80 -1.72
CA LEU A 153 10.46 14.07 -1.01
C LEU A 153 11.81 14.66 -0.58
N GLY A 154 12.88 13.87 -0.69
CA GLY A 154 14.22 14.34 -0.33
C GLY A 154 14.73 15.45 -1.24
N ALA A 155 15.54 16.36 -0.69
CA ALA A 155 16.09 17.50 -1.41
C ALA A 155 17.13 17.13 -2.48
N ALA A 156 17.84 16.01 -2.30
CA ALA A 156 18.86 15.50 -3.21
C ALA A 156 18.35 14.27 -3.94
N VAL A 157 17.40 14.46 -4.84
CA VAL A 157 16.80 13.36 -5.61
C VAL A 157 17.77 12.89 -6.68
N HIS A 158 18.14 11.62 -6.65
CA HIS A 158 18.99 10.96 -7.65
C HIS A 158 18.20 10.47 -8.88
N ALA A 159 16.87 10.50 -8.78
CA ALA A 159 15.93 10.15 -9.83
C ALA A 159 15.16 11.40 -10.30
N PRO A 160 14.51 11.38 -11.47
CA PRO A 160 13.60 12.42 -11.89
C PRO A 160 12.58 12.72 -10.79
N SER A 161 12.23 14.00 -10.61
CA SER A 161 11.25 14.42 -9.61
C SER A 161 9.90 13.72 -9.80
N GLY A 162 9.26 13.36 -8.70
CA GLY A 162 7.95 12.73 -8.75
C GLY A 162 7.92 11.40 -8.00
N THR A 163 7.49 10.35 -8.67
CA THR A 163 7.38 9.03 -8.06
C THR A 163 8.21 7.98 -8.80
N LEU A 164 8.49 6.88 -8.11
CA LEU A 164 9.17 5.71 -8.70
C LEU A 164 8.47 5.24 -9.97
N ARG A 165 7.15 5.09 -9.94
CA ARG A 165 6.38 4.63 -11.11
C ARG A 165 6.46 5.61 -12.28
N GLN A 166 6.45 6.91 -12.01
CA GLN A 166 6.65 7.92 -13.06
C GLN A 166 8.04 7.80 -13.67
N SER A 167 9.07 7.61 -12.85
CA SER A 167 10.45 7.41 -13.31
C SER A 167 10.62 6.11 -14.12
N LEU A 168 9.88 5.05 -13.76
CA LEU A 168 9.86 3.80 -14.53
C LEU A 168 9.12 3.93 -15.87
N ALA A 169 8.13 4.81 -15.95
CA ALA A 169 7.34 5.02 -17.18
C ALA A 169 8.03 5.96 -18.18
N HIS A 170 8.80 6.93 -17.67
CA HIS A 170 9.44 8.00 -18.46
C HIS A 170 10.94 8.09 -18.14
N PRO A 171 11.77 7.19 -18.71
CA PRO A 171 13.21 7.13 -18.46
C PRO A 171 13.98 8.29 -19.13
#